data_cb0f5f07f2f5b6920e4d9774c30fcbb9
#
_entry.id   cb0f5f07f2f5b6920e4d9774c30fcbb9
#
_cell.length_a   1.000
_cell.length_b   1.000
_cell.length_c   1.000
_cell.angle_alpha   90.00
_cell.angle_beta   90.00
_cell.angle_gamma   90.00
#
_symmetry.space_group_name_H-M   'P 1'
#
loop_
_entity.id
_entity.type
_entity.pdbx_description
1 polymer ?
#
loop_
_entity_poly.entity_id
_entity_poly.type
_entity_poly.pdbx_seq_one_letter_code
_entity_poly.pdbx_strand_id
1 'polypeptide(L)'
;MKLAELRSLISDRKSEDLQTIIVELYKKIPKKTIEEHRMDELVRDPGSYAGLAKALKSEPQRTLDELEPDIVEFVADAKNQYYFAPNSIIRKKDRPKWRFIVKRFIHDLQLTTDTPEDTAKAAELLEQLYALLCEATEHILFSTDDPFRSVGIAQERLYSIIVQMLRRDAPPKKWVAKAISLAIDHSLGRDSLHETLWLALLDHLNTAPLKELAIEEAERFLAGAKAQLRLVTKKSRDAWNKERALSNKIESLTELVLYCRFALSEYEEGAQFFLQHDPASSREVTYFRLLLRLLRADQKDLWLRFYQQAIREGVPVRDSLTKANQTITETGRLPAYL
;
A
#
# COMPACT_ATOMS: atom_id res chain seq x y z
N MET A 1 -20.26 10.30 -30.67
CA MET A 1 -19.68 8.98 -31.01
C MET A 1 -18.52 8.66 -30.09
N LYS A 2 -18.45 7.45 -29.54
CA LYS A 2 -17.34 7.01 -28.68
C LYS A 2 -16.18 6.47 -29.55
N LEU A 3 -14.93 6.50 -29.03
CA LEU A 3 -13.76 6.03 -29.78
C LEU A 3 -13.85 4.54 -30.22
N ALA A 4 -14.48 3.70 -29.42
CA ALA A 4 -14.69 2.29 -29.75
C ALA A 4 -15.65 2.13 -30.95
N GLU A 5 -16.71 2.92 -31.00
CA GLU A 5 -17.67 2.98 -32.10
C GLU A 5 -17.00 3.52 -33.39
N LEU A 6 -16.19 4.57 -33.27
CA LEU A 6 -15.40 5.07 -34.39
C LEU A 6 -14.46 4.00 -34.97
N ARG A 7 -13.72 3.28 -34.11
CA ARG A 7 -12.83 2.18 -34.54
C ARG A 7 -13.57 1.10 -35.30
N SER A 8 -14.74 0.68 -34.81
CA SER A 8 -15.58 -0.30 -35.51
C SER A 8 -16.04 0.19 -36.88
N LEU A 9 -16.43 1.48 -36.98
CA LEU A 9 -16.89 2.06 -38.25
C LEU A 9 -15.79 2.21 -39.29
N ILE A 10 -14.54 2.47 -38.89
CA ILE A 10 -13.42 2.64 -39.82
C ILE A 10 -12.75 1.32 -40.20
N SER A 11 -12.88 0.23 -39.36
CA SER A 11 -12.23 -1.04 -39.65
C SER A 11 -12.72 -1.71 -40.96
N ASP A 12 -13.97 -1.49 -41.32
CA ASP A 12 -14.62 -2.11 -42.46
C ASP A 12 -14.65 -1.19 -43.71
N ARG A 13 -14.00 0.00 -43.64
CA ARG A 13 -13.97 0.98 -44.76
C ARG A 13 -12.84 0.67 -45.76
N LYS A 14 -13.11 0.96 -47.01
CA LYS A 14 -12.08 0.90 -48.05
C LYS A 14 -11.04 2.02 -47.86
N SER A 15 -9.81 1.79 -48.33
CA SER A 15 -8.70 2.75 -48.21
C SER A 15 -9.03 4.11 -48.82
N GLU A 16 -9.72 4.15 -49.96
CA GLU A 16 -10.14 5.39 -50.66
C GLU A 16 -11.12 6.20 -49.82
N ASP A 17 -12.08 5.54 -49.18
CA ASP A 17 -13.04 6.20 -48.25
C ASP A 17 -12.33 6.79 -47.03
N LEU A 18 -11.34 6.04 -46.46
CA LEU A 18 -10.55 6.50 -45.33
C LEU A 18 -9.69 7.72 -45.71
N GLN A 19 -9.06 7.72 -46.89
CA GLN A 19 -8.32 8.89 -47.39
C GLN A 19 -9.22 10.11 -47.50
N THR A 20 -10.41 9.96 -48.04
CA THR A 20 -11.38 11.04 -48.22
C THR A 20 -11.81 11.59 -46.81
N ILE A 21 -12.12 10.70 -45.85
CA ILE A 21 -12.48 11.07 -44.49
C ILE A 21 -11.34 11.83 -43.83
N ILE A 22 -10.09 11.33 -43.91
CA ILE A 22 -8.92 11.96 -43.31
C ILE A 22 -8.72 13.38 -43.84
N VAL A 23 -8.77 13.54 -45.19
CA VAL A 23 -8.59 14.85 -45.83
C VAL A 23 -9.69 15.82 -45.39
N GLU A 24 -10.94 15.40 -45.38
CA GLU A 24 -12.05 16.26 -44.96
C GLU A 24 -12.00 16.61 -43.45
N LEU A 25 -11.58 15.70 -42.58
CA LEU A 25 -11.33 15.99 -41.16
C LEU A 25 -10.17 16.97 -41.01
N TYR A 26 -9.05 16.76 -41.68
CA TYR A 26 -7.88 17.63 -41.62
C TYR A 26 -8.21 19.08 -42.03
N LYS A 27 -9.02 19.30 -43.08
CA LYS A 27 -9.50 20.62 -43.49
C LYS A 27 -10.33 21.33 -42.41
N LYS A 28 -10.96 20.61 -41.48
CA LYS A 28 -11.78 21.17 -40.42
C LYS A 28 -11.00 21.49 -39.17
N ILE A 29 -9.74 21.05 -39.05
CA ILE A 29 -8.90 21.32 -37.87
C ILE A 29 -8.34 22.74 -37.99
N PRO A 30 -8.47 23.58 -36.94
CA PRO A 30 -7.87 24.91 -36.92
C PRO A 30 -6.33 24.82 -37.11
N LYS A 31 -5.75 25.74 -37.89
CA LYS A 31 -4.31 25.76 -38.16
C LYS A 31 -3.45 25.75 -36.89
N LYS A 32 -3.86 26.51 -35.88
CA LYS A 32 -3.23 26.53 -34.51
C LYS A 32 -3.19 25.13 -33.88
N THR A 33 -4.27 24.35 -33.99
CA THR A 33 -4.35 22.98 -33.45
C THR A 33 -3.46 22.02 -34.21
N ILE A 34 -3.33 22.20 -35.55
CA ILE A 34 -2.42 21.42 -36.39
C ILE A 34 -0.98 21.63 -35.93
N GLU A 35 -0.58 22.90 -35.70
CA GLU A 35 0.76 23.27 -35.25
C GLU A 35 1.04 22.80 -33.80
N GLU A 36 0.15 23.08 -32.85
CA GLU A 36 0.29 22.71 -31.43
C GLU A 36 0.40 21.19 -31.23
N HIS A 37 -0.36 20.42 -32.00
CA HIS A 37 -0.38 18.97 -31.89
C HIS A 37 0.47 18.24 -32.95
N ARG A 38 1.24 18.98 -33.73
CA ARG A 38 2.13 18.45 -34.80
C ARG A 38 1.42 17.42 -35.69
N MET A 39 0.18 17.72 -36.08
CA MET A 39 -0.67 16.80 -36.86
C MET A 39 -0.08 16.41 -38.20
N ASP A 40 0.77 17.27 -38.80
CA ASP A 40 1.50 16.98 -40.04
C ASP A 40 2.43 15.77 -39.86
N GLU A 41 3.04 15.60 -38.69
CA GLU A 41 3.90 14.47 -38.37
C GLU A 41 3.10 13.17 -38.17
N LEU A 42 1.89 13.25 -37.60
CA LEU A 42 0.97 12.12 -37.55
C LEU A 42 0.64 11.60 -38.95
N VAL A 43 0.43 12.51 -39.91
CA VAL A 43 0.09 12.13 -41.28
C VAL A 43 1.31 11.55 -42.03
N ARG A 44 2.52 12.09 -41.74
CA ARG A 44 3.77 11.64 -42.40
C ARG A 44 4.28 10.31 -41.88
N ASP A 45 4.26 10.14 -40.55
CA ASP A 45 4.73 8.92 -39.85
C ASP A 45 3.90 8.61 -38.61
N PRO A 46 2.79 7.87 -38.79
CA PRO A 46 1.91 7.50 -37.66
C PRO A 46 2.61 6.67 -36.57
N GLY A 47 3.66 5.91 -36.93
CA GLY A 47 4.38 5.03 -36.03
C GLY A 47 5.22 5.83 -35.02
N SER A 48 5.97 6.83 -35.48
CA SER A 48 6.78 7.68 -34.59
C SER A 48 5.96 8.72 -33.87
N TYR A 49 4.80 9.14 -34.40
CA TYR A 49 3.91 10.11 -33.78
C TYR A 49 3.36 9.64 -32.42
N ALA A 50 3.16 8.34 -32.22
CA ALA A 50 2.68 7.82 -30.93
C ALA A 50 3.65 8.14 -29.76
N GLY A 51 4.95 8.09 -30.03
CA GLY A 51 6.01 8.53 -29.10
C GLY A 51 6.03 10.04 -28.91
N LEU A 52 5.94 10.81 -29.99
CA LEU A 52 5.88 12.27 -29.97
C LEU A 52 4.62 12.80 -29.27
N ALA A 53 3.45 12.22 -29.51
CA ALA A 53 2.21 12.60 -28.85
C ALA A 53 2.26 12.34 -27.35
N LYS A 54 3.00 11.33 -26.91
CA LYS A 54 3.25 11.05 -25.49
C LYS A 54 4.22 12.09 -24.90
N ALA A 55 5.27 12.45 -25.62
CA ALA A 55 6.23 13.49 -25.21
C ALA A 55 5.61 14.89 -25.18
N LEU A 56 4.74 15.24 -26.16
CA LEU A 56 4.02 16.52 -26.18
C LEU A 56 2.95 16.66 -25.09
N LYS A 57 2.45 15.54 -24.57
CA LYS A 57 1.53 15.50 -23.42
C LYS A 57 2.24 15.43 -22.06
N SER A 58 3.53 15.13 -22.04
CA SER A 58 4.31 15.22 -20.82
C SER A 58 4.50 16.70 -20.50
N GLU A 59 3.80 17.18 -19.48
CA GLU A 59 4.17 18.44 -18.84
C GLU A 59 5.65 18.34 -18.42
N PRO A 60 6.41 19.43 -18.46
CA PRO A 60 7.81 19.41 -18.01
C PRO A 60 7.87 18.79 -16.61
N GLN A 61 8.84 17.91 -16.40
CA GLN A 61 9.07 17.28 -15.11
C GLN A 61 9.33 18.38 -14.08
N ARG A 62 8.54 18.40 -13.01
CA ARG A 62 8.68 19.37 -11.93
C ARG A 62 9.88 19.01 -11.07
N THR A 63 10.60 20.02 -10.62
CA THR A 63 11.72 19.86 -9.66
C THR A 63 11.18 19.67 -8.25
N LEU A 64 12.01 19.16 -7.33
CA LEU A 64 11.64 19.04 -5.91
C LEU A 64 11.37 20.41 -5.27
N ASP A 65 12.12 21.43 -5.65
CA ASP A 65 11.92 22.82 -5.15
C ASP A 65 10.55 23.38 -5.53
N GLU A 66 9.99 22.92 -6.66
CA GLU A 66 8.63 23.29 -7.07
C GLU A 66 7.56 22.39 -6.44
N LEU A 67 7.87 21.11 -6.18
CA LEU A 67 6.93 20.16 -5.62
C LEU A 67 6.74 20.33 -4.11
N GLU A 68 7.81 20.60 -3.36
CA GLU A 68 7.76 20.69 -1.92
C GLU A 68 6.77 21.74 -1.41
N PRO A 69 6.82 23.04 -1.82
CA PRO A 69 5.87 24.03 -1.33
C PRO A 69 4.43 23.67 -1.68
N ASP A 70 4.17 23.14 -2.88
CA ASP A 70 2.84 22.73 -3.29
C ASP A 70 2.29 21.57 -2.47
N ILE A 71 3.13 20.59 -2.12
CA ILE A 71 2.74 19.45 -1.29
C ILE A 71 2.48 19.89 0.15
N VAL A 72 3.33 20.76 0.70
CA VAL A 72 3.18 21.29 2.07
C VAL A 72 1.87 22.09 2.15
N GLU A 73 1.60 22.97 1.19
CA GLU A 73 0.33 23.73 1.12
C GLU A 73 -0.86 22.81 0.98
N PHE A 74 -0.80 21.83 0.08
CA PHE A 74 -1.86 20.84 -0.11
C PHE A 74 -2.18 20.07 1.17
N VAL A 75 -1.15 19.60 1.91
CA VAL A 75 -1.32 18.89 3.17
C VAL A 75 -1.95 19.78 4.23
N ALA A 76 -1.53 21.04 4.33
CA ALA A 76 -2.11 22.02 5.25
C ALA A 76 -3.58 22.29 4.92
N ASP A 77 -3.92 22.52 3.65
CA ASP A 77 -5.27 22.74 3.17
C ASP A 77 -6.19 21.55 3.45
N ALA A 78 -5.69 20.34 3.25
CA ALA A 78 -6.43 19.11 3.55
C ALA A 78 -6.72 18.97 5.04
N LYS A 79 -5.73 19.21 5.92
CA LYS A 79 -5.89 19.18 7.37
C LYS A 79 -6.85 20.26 7.88
N ASN A 80 -6.90 21.41 7.22
CA ASN A 80 -7.88 22.46 7.47
C ASN A 80 -9.27 22.14 6.88
N GLN A 81 -9.46 20.96 6.30
CA GLN A 81 -10.71 20.50 5.66
C GLN A 81 -11.18 21.35 4.47
N TYR A 82 -10.29 22.11 3.82
CA TYR A 82 -10.66 22.98 2.69
C TYR A 82 -11.12 22.17 1.46
N TYR A 83 -10.73 20.91 1.35
CA TYR A 83 -11.23 19.98 0.32
C TYR A 83 -12.57 19.34 0.66
N PHE A 84 -13.04 19.47 1.91
CA PHE A 84 -14.32 18.91 2.36
C PHE A 84 -15.35 19.98 2.70
N ALA A 85 -15.06 20.84 3.68
CA ALA A 85 -15.99 21.83 4.20
C ALA A 85 -16.16 23.06 3.26
N PRO A 86 -17.30 23.75 3.30
CA PRO A 86 -17.47 25.04 2.61
C PRO A 86 -16.45 26.07 3.09
N ASN A 87 -15.70 26.67 2.16
CA ASN A 87 -14.69 27.69 2.44
C ASN A 87 -14.50 28.59 1.22
N SER A 88 -13.73 29.69 1.38
CA SER A 88 -13.38 30.64 0.34
C SER A 88 -12.06 30.31 -0.38
N ILE A 89 -11.26 29.38 0.14
CA ILE A 89 -9.94 29.03 -0.37
C ILE A 89 -10.08 28.13 -1.60
N ILE A 90 -10.78 26.98 -1.45
CA ILE A 90 -10.97 26.00 -2.53
C ILE A 90 -12.44 26.01 -2.99
N ARG A 91 -12.65 26.36 -4.26
CA ARG A 91 -14.00 26.42 -4.85
C ARG A 91 -14.62 25.01 -4.86
N LYS A 92 -15.95 24.93 -4.61
CA LYS A 92 -16.71 23.67 -4.55
C LYS A 92 -16.42 22.72 -5.71
N LYS A 93 -16.31 23.23 -6.94
CA LYS A 93 -16.03 22.43 -8.15
C LYS A 93 -14.61 21.85 -8.22
N ASP A 94 -13.66 22.45 -7.47
CA ASP A 94 -12.26 22.05 -7.48
C ASP A 94 -11.92 21.08 -6.32
N ARG A 95 -12.75 21.02 -5.27
CA ARG A 95 -12.55 20.13 -4.12
C ARG A 95 -12.38 18.65 -4.50
N PRO A 96 -13.21 18.05 -5.39
CA PRO A 96 -13.05 16.67 -5.78
C PRO A 96 -11.77 16.37 -6.57
N LYS A 97 -11.04 17.41 -7.02
CA LYS A 97 -9.80 17.26 -7.79
C LYS A 97 -8.61 16.82 -6.93
N TRP A 98 -8.71 16.90 -5.60
CA TRP A 98 -7.65 16.52 -4.67
C TRP A 98 -7.01 15.16 -5.02
N ARG A 99 -7.80 14.16 -5.42
CA ARG A 99 -7.34 12.84 -5.81
C ARG A 99 -6.39 12.83 -7.01
N PHE A 100 -6.62 13.73 -7.96
CA PHE A 100 -5.75 13.88 -9.13
C PHE A 100 -4.47 14.63 -8.78
N ILE A 101 -4.55 15.59 -7.84
CA ILE A 101 -3.41 16.33 -7.31
C ILE A 101 -2.47 15.35 -6.59
N VAL A 102 -2.98 14.55 -5.66
CA VAL A 102 -2.19 13.53 -4.95
C VAL A 102 -1.58 12.51 -5.92
N LYS A 103 -2.39 12.01 -6.87
CA LYS A 103 -1.88 11.06 -7.88
C LYS A 103 -0.73 11.64 -8.69
N ARG A 104 -0.82 12.91 -9.04
CA ARG A 104 0.24 13.63 -9.76
C ARG A 104 1.47 13.81 -8.88
N PHE A 105 1.34 14.25 -7.64
CA PHE A 105 2.46 14.36 -6.70
C PHE A 105 3.21 13.03 -6.53
N ILE A 106 2.48 11.92 -6.32
CA ILE A 106 3.09 10.58 -6.21
C ILE A 106 3.86 10.24 -7.49
N HIS A 107 3.31 10.54 -8.66
CA HIS A 107 3.98 10.28 -9.94
C HIS A 107 5.23 11.14 -10.11
N ASP A 108 5.12 12.45 -9.88
CA ASP A 108 6.21 13.40 -10.08
C ASP A 108 7.38 13.11 -9.12
N LEU A 109 7.08 12.82 -7.84
CA LEU A 109 8.09 12.44 -6.84
C LEU A 109 8.84 11.15 -7.19
N GLN A 110 8.21 10.20 -7.89
CA GLN A 110 8.91 8.99 -8.36
C GLN A 110 9.89 9.27 -9.51
N LEU A 111 9.73 10.38 -10.22
CA LEU A 111 10.61 10.78 -11.32
C LEU A 111 11.77 11.66 -10.85
N THR A 112 11.67 12.31 -9.68
CA THR A 112 12.69 13.21 -9.13
C THR A 112 13.67 12.49 -8.21
N THR A 113 14.34 11.42 -8.70
CA THR A 113 15.25 10.59 -7.89
C THR A 113 16.63 10.48 -8.53
N ASP A 114 17.12 11.60 -9.09
CA ASP A 114 18.38 11.63 -9.85
C ASP A 114 19.59 11.57 -8.92
N THR A 115 19.51 12.16 -7.73
CA THR A 115 20.56 12.12 -6.69
C THR A 115 20.07 11.41 -5.42
N PRO A 116 20.97 10.97 -4.53
CA PRO A 116 20.58 10.45 -3.22
C PRO A 116 19.78 11.46 -2.38
N GLU A 117 20.21 12.74 -2.38
CA GLU A 117 19.52 13.81 -1.68
C GLU A 117 18.10 14.02 -2.21
N ASP A 118 17.92 14.01 -3.53
CA ASP A 118 16.60 14.09 -4.15
C ASP A 118 15.73 12.89 -3.76
N THR A 119 16.32 11.69 -3.74
CA THR A 119 15.63 10.46 -3.33
C THR A 119 15.16 10.55 -1.88
N ALA A 120 16.01 11.04 -0.96
CA ALA A 120 15.66 11.22 0.45
C ALA A 120 14.51 12.22 0.61
N LYS A 121 14.60 13.37 -0.07
CA LYS A 121 13.57 14.40 -0.01
C LYS A 121 12.24 13.95 -0.63
N ALA A 122 12.30 13.27 -1.77
CA ALA A 122 11.11 12.68 -2.39
C ALA A 122 10.44 11.64 -1.47
N ALA A 123 11.23 10.82 -0.76
CA ALA A 123 10.72 9.89 0.24
C ALA A 123 9.98 10.61 1.38
N GLU A 124 10.56 11.68 1.94
CA GLU A 124 9.92 12.50 2.99
C GLU A 124 8.56 13.07 2.54
N LEU A 125 8.51 13.60 1.32
CA LEU A 125 7.26 14.17 0.78
C LEU A 125 6.21 13.08 0.50
N LEU A 126 6.63 11.91 0.03
CA LEU A 126 5.73 10.75 -0.11
C LEU A 126 5.23 10.24 1.24
N GLU A 127 6.06 10.26 2.28
CA GLU A 127 5.64 9.93 3.65
C GLU A 127 4.57 10.89 4.16
N GLN A 128 4.71 12.20 3.89
CA GLN A 128 3.69 13.18 4.26
C GLN A 128 2.35 12.90 3.56
N LEU A 129 2.37 12.60 2.26
CA LEU A 129 1.18 12.22 1.51
C LEU A 129 0.58 10.89 2.02
N TYR A 130 1.41 9.91 2.33
CA TYR A 130 0.98 8.64 2.92
C TYR A 130 0.31 8.85 4.28
N ALA A 131 0.94 9.61 5.17
CA ALA A 131 0.38 9.95 6.47
C ALA A 131 -0.96 10.69 6.36
N LEU A 132 -1.08 11.64 5.42
CA LEU A 132 -2.32 12.35 5.15
C LEU A 132 -3.43 11.40 4.67
N LEU A 133 -3.13 10.48 3.75
CA LEU A 133 -4.11 9.52 3.27
C LEU A 133 -4.53 8.54 4.38
N CYS A 134 -3.61 8.10 5.23
CA CYS A 134 -3.92 7.30 6.40
C CYS A 134 -4.79 8.07 7.40
N GLU A 135 -4.48 9.34 7.71
CA GLU A 135 -5.29 10.19 8.57
C GLU A 135 -6.71 10.37 8.01
N ALA A 136 -6.84 10.50 6.70
CA ALA A 136 -8.12 10.63 6.02
C ALA A 136 -8.99 9.35 6.04
N THR A 137 -8.46 8.19 6.47
CA THR A 137 -9.26 6.99 6.72
C THR A 137 -10.03 7.03 8.04
N GLU A 138 -9.53 7.78 9.02
CA GLU A 138 -10.14 7.94 10.35
C GLU A 138 -10.88 9.27 10.50
N HIS A 139 -10.41 10.30 9.81
CA HIS A 139 -10.94 11.66 9.89
C HIS A 139 -11.46 12.15 8.54
N ILE A 140 -12.54 12.89 8.54
CA ILE A 140 -13.14 13.42 7.32
C ILE A 140 -12.31 14.63 6.82
N LEU A 141 -11.27 14.35 6.02
CA LEU A 141 -10.48 15.38 5.34
C LEU A 141 -10.95 15.61 3.89
N PHE A 142 -11.54 14.60 3.30
CA PHE A 142 -12.04 14.58 1.93
C PHE A 142 -13.45 13.98 1.88
N SER A 143 -14.20 14.25 0.81
CA SER A 143 -15.51 13.64 0.58
C SER A 143 -15.36 12.22 0.04
N THR A 144 -14.82 11.32 0.88
CA THR A 144 -14.64 9.90 0.58
C THR A 144 -14.49 9.11 1.87
N ASP A 145 -14.86 7.83 1.85
CA ASP A 145 -14.63 6.85 2.90
C ASP A 145 -13.39 5.97 2.63
N ASP A 146 -12.79 6.12 1.44
CA ASP A 146 -11.59 5.40 1.03
C ASP A 146 -10.67 6.32 0.20
N PRO A 147 -9.71 6.99 0.87
CA PRO A 147 -8.77 7.90 0.23
C PRO A 147 -7.85 7.21 -0.78
N PHE A 148 -7.33 6.03 -0.45
CA PHE A 148 -6.41 5.28 -1.31
C PHE A 148 -7.08 4.86 -2.61
N ARG A 149 -8.27 4.28 -2.52
CA ARG A 149 -9.08 3.93 -3.69
C ARG A 149 -9.45 5.14 -4.54
N SER A 150 -9.75 6.28 -3.91
CA SER A 150 -10.08 7.52 -4.61
C SER A 150 -8.91 8.07 -5.43
N VAL A 151 -7.67 7.93 -4.93
CA VAL A 151 -6.44 8.27 -5.66
C VAL A 151 -6.13 7.23 -6.74
N GLY A 152 -6.59 5.99 -6.56
CA GLY A 152 -6.34 4.86 -7.45
C GLY A 152 -4.97 4.22 -7.21
N ILE A 153 -4.53 4.18 -5.95
CA ILE A 153 -3.33 3.47 -5.49
C ILE A 153 -3.68 2.68 -4.23
N ALA A 154 -3.29 1.41 -4.17
CA ALA A 154 -3.43 0.63 -2.95
C ALA A 154 -2.40 1.10 -1.89
N GLN A 155 -2.78 1.03 -0.61
CA GLN A 155 -1.91 1.50 0.48
C GLN A 155 -0.57 0.78 0.49
N GLU A 156 -0.56 -0.55 0.35
CA GLU A 156 0.65 -1.36 0.30
C GLU A 156 1.53 -1.01 -0.91
N ARG A 157 0.95 -0.56 -2.02
CA ARG A 157 1.71 -0.12 -3.18
C ARG A 157 2.43 1.20 -2.91
N LEU A 158 1.73 2.19 -2.32
CA LEU A 158 2.36 3.46 -1.95
C LEU A 158 3.43 3.25 -0.88
N TYR A 159 3.14 2.42 0.12
CA TYR A 159 4.10 2.00 1.14
C TYR A 159 5.37 1.38 0.52
N SER A 160 5.21 0.42 -0.41
CA SER A 160 6.33 -0.22 -1.11
C SER A 160 7.19 0.79 -1.88
N ILE A 161 6.58 1.80 -2.52
CA ILE A 161 7.31 2.88 -3.22
C ILE A 161 8.18 3.65 -2.23
N ILE A 162 7.64 4.02 -1.07
CA ILE A 162 8.38 4.75 -0.03
C ILE A 162 9.54 3.89 0.49
N VAL A 163 9.29 2.62 0.82
CA VAL A 163 10.33 1.69 1.29
C VAL A 163 11.44 1.52 0.26
N GLN A 164 11.10 1.45 -1.02
CA GLN A 164 12.10 1.38 -2.10
C GLN A 164 13.01 2.61 -2.12
N MET A 165 12.48 3.81 -1.89
CA MET A 165 13.28 5.04 -1.83
C MET A 165 14.14 5.09 -0.58
N LEU A 166 13.57 4.80 0.58
CA LEU A 166 14.30 4.74 1.85
C LEU A 166 15.49 3.77 1.79
N ARG A 167 15.31 2.62 1.12
CA ARG A 167 16.37 1.63 0.94
C ARG A 167 17.55 2.13 0.10
N ARG A 168 17.32 3.06 -0.83
CA ARG A 168 18.36 3.61 -1.69
C ARG A 168 19.25 4.60 -0.97
N ASP A 169 18.67 5.36 -0.02
CA ASP A 169 19.34 6.47 0.63
C ASP A 169 19.91 6.12 2.02
N ALA A 170 19.21 5.27 2.79
CA ALA A 170 19.54 5.08 4.20
C ALA A 170 20.24 3.74 4.49
N PRO A 171 21.08 3.67 5.55
CA PRO A 171 21.66 2.42 6.05
C PRO A 171 20.54 1.42 6.43
N PRO A 172 20.79 0.09 6.31
CA PRO A 172 19.79 -0.94 6.57
C PRO A 172 18.98 -0.75 7.86
N LYS A 173 19.66 -0.52 8.98
CA LYS A 173 18.99 -0.33 10.27
C LYS A 173 18.03 0.86 10.28
N LYS A 174 18.40 1.96 9.61
CA LYS A 174 17.58 3.18 9.59
C LYS A 174 16.34 3.00 8.72
N TRP A 175 16.48 2.47 7.50
CA TRP A 175 15.34 2.32 6.61
C TRP A 175 14.39 1.19 7.05
N VAL A 176 14.89 0.08 7.61
CA VAL A 176 14.05 -1.02 8.13
C VAL A 176 13.23 -0.52 9.32
N ALA A 177 13.85 0.16 10.30
CA ALA A 177 13.12 0.73 11.42
C ALA A 177 12.06 1.74 10.97
N LYS A 178 12.37 2.59 9.99
CA LYS A 178 11.43 3.57 9.43
C LYS A 178 10.28 2.90 8.69
N ALA A 179 10.54 1.86 7.89
CA ALA A 179 9.52 1.10 7.19
C ALA A 179 8.55 0.44 8.17
N ILE A 180 9.06 -0.18 9.25
CA ILE A 180 8.23 -0.76 10.30
C ILE A 180 7.37 0.34 10.95
N SER A 181 7.96 1.48 11.34
CA SER A 181 7.22 2.61 11.93
C SER A 181 6.10 3.11 11.02
N LEU A 182 6.35 3.28 9.72
CA LEU A 182 5.32 3.69 8.76
C LEU A 182 4.12 2.73 8.71
N ALA A 183 4.34 1.43 8.87
CA ALA A 183 3.25 0.46 8.85
C ALA A 183 2.44 0.40 10.15
N ILE A 184 3.07 0.69 11.32
CA ILE A 184 2.43 0.53 12.63
C ILE A 184 1.95 1.83 13.28
N ASP A 185 2.42 2.98 12.80
CA ASP A 185 2.09 4.29 13.39
C ASP A 185 0.98 5.01 12.59
N HIS A 186 0.49 4.41 11.51
CA HIS A 186 -0.56 4.98 10.66
C HIS A 186 -1.74 4.02 10.51
N SER A 187 -2.92 4.62 10.27
CA SER A 187 -4.17 3.88 10.09
C SER A 187 -4.19 3.13 8.76
N LEU A 188 -4.90 2.02 8.76
CA LEU A 188 -5.09 1.22 7.55
C LEU A 188 -6.23 1.78 6.68
N GLY A 189 -6.04 1.72 5.37
CA GLY A 189 -7.11 1.91 4.41
C GLY A 189 -8.19 0.83 4.54
N ARG A 190 -9.36 1.09 4.00
CA ARG A 190 -10.51 0.19 4.12
C ARG A 190 -10.25 -1.24 3.60
N ASP A 191 -9.51 -1.33 2.50
CA ASP A 191 -9.18 -2.60 1.84
C ASP A 191 -7.78 -3.13 2.22
N SER A 192 -7.09 -2.47 3.19
CA SER A 192 -5.73 -2.80 3.58
C SER A 192 -5.69 -3.58 4.89
N LEU A 193 -4.71 -4.47 4.99
CA LEU A 193 -4.39 -5.23 6.21
C LEU A 193 -2.91 -5.02 6.57
N HIS A 194 -2.54 -5.15 7.83
CA HIS A 194 -1.14 -5.17 8.21
C HIS A 194 -0.37 -6.28 7.48
N GLU A 195 -1.00 -7.43 7.26
CA GLU A 195 -0.44 -8.53 6.48
C GLU A 195 0.03 -8.08 5.08
N THR A 196 -0.77 -7.28 4.37
CA THR A 196 -0.39 -6.81 3.02
C THR A 196 0.80 -5.84 3.05
N LEU A 197 0.91 -5.02 4.11
CA LEU A 197 2.07 -4.15 4.31
C LEU A 197 3.34 -4.96 4.65
N TRP A 198 3.20 -6.03 5.48
CA TRP A 198 4.32 -6.90 5.82
C TRP A 198 4.82 -7.71 4.63
N LEU A 199 3.92 -8.22 3.79
CA LEU A 199 4.30 -8.87 2.55
C LEU A 199 5.04 -7.91 1.61
N ALA A 200 4.54 -6.68 1.47
CA ALA A 200 5.22 -5.64 0.70
C ALA A 200 6.60 -5.29 1.28
N LEU A 201 6.77 -5.29 2.61
CA LEU A 201 8.08 -5.09 3.25
C LEU A 201 9.02 -6.26 2.97
N LEU A 202 8.54 -7.51 3.07
CA LEU A 202 9.33 -8.71 2.82
C LEU A 202 9.94 -8.75 1.42
N ASP A 203 9.24 -8.21 0.41
CA ASP A 203 9.79 -8.07 -0.95
C ASP A 203 11.06 -7.19 -1.00
N HIS A 204 11.21 -6.28 -0.04
CA HIS A 204 12.40 -5.44 0.11
C HIS A 204 13.47 -6.06 1.02
N LEU A 205 13.12 -7.03 1.90
CA LEU A 205 14.01 -7.77 2.78
C LEU A 205 14.59 -9.01 2.07
N ASN A 206 15.28 -8.80 0.96
CA ASN A 206 15.71 -9.85 0.03
C ASN A 206 16.91 -10.70 0.49
N THR A 207 17.49 -10.43 1.67
CA THR A 207 18.60 -11.18 2.25
C THR A 207 18.30 -11.63 3.68
N ALA A 208 18.94 -12.71 4.15
CA ALA A 208 18.77 -13.19 5.52
C ALA A 208 19.14 -12.11 6.57
N PRO A 209 20.29 -11.39 6.47
CA PRO A 209 20.62 -10.33 7.41
C PRO A 209 19.58 -9.20 7.49
N LEU A 210 18.90 -8.87 6.38
CA LEU A 210 17.83 -7.85 6.41
C LEU A 210 16.58 -8.35 7.13
N LYS A 211 16.24 -9.65 7.00
CA LYS A 211 15.13 -10.26 7.74
C LYS A 211 15.44 -10.35 9.23
N GLU A 212 16.65 -10.76 9.59
CA GLU A 212 17.13 -10.78 10.99
C GLU A 212 17.06 -9.37 11.59
N LEU A 213 17.53 -8.37 10.88
CA LEU A 213 17.45 -6.98 11.30
C LEU A 213 15.99 -6.52 11.49
N ALA A 214 15.09 -6.94 10.61
CA ALA A 214 13.66 -6.61 10.74
C ALA A 214 13.04 -7.29 11.97
N ILE A 215 13.46 -8.50 12.32
CA ILE A 215 13.08 -9.18 13.57
C ILE A 215 13.57 -8.37 14.78
N GLU A 216 14.84 -7.99 14.83
CA GLU A 216 15.41 -7.19 15.92
C GLU A 216 14.64 -5.87 16.12
N GLU A 217 14.40 -5.13 15.04
CA GLU A 217 13.67 -3.86 15.12
C GLU A 217 12.21 -4.06 15.51
N ALA A 218 11.53 -5.09 14.99
CA ALA A 218 10.17 -5.43 15.37
C ALA A 218 10.07 -5.80 16.86
N GLU A 219 10.99 -6.61 17.38
CA GLU A 219 11.06 -6.96 18.80
C GLU A 219 11.32 -5.73 19.69
N ARG A 220 12.17 -4.80 19.24
CA ARG A 220 12.40 -3.52 19.92
C ARG A 220 11.12 -2.67 19.99
N PHE A 221 10.39 -2.52 18.90
CA PHE A 221 9.11 -1.80 18.87
C PHE A 221 8.05 -2.52 19.72
N LEU A 222 8.01 -3.85 19.68
CA LEU A 222 7.12 -4.70 20.45
C LEU A 222 7.33 -4.50 21.97
N ALA A 223 8.59 -4.50 22.41
CA ALA A 223 8.94 -4.23 23.82
C ALA A 223 8.48 -2.83 24.25
N GLY A 224 8.68 -1.82 23.40
CA GLY A 224 8.20 -0.46 23.64
C GLY A 224 6.67 -0.37 23.75
N ALA A 225 5.93 -1.01 22.83
CA ALA A 225 4.47 -1.04 22.83
C ALA A 225 3.93 -1.75 24.10
N LYS A 226 4.53 -2.87 24.51
CA LYS A 226 4.19 -3.59 25.74
C LYS A 226 4.46 -2.75 27.01
N ALA A 227 5.58 -2.03 27.04
CA ALA A 227 5.89 -1.13 28.14
C ALA A 227 4.84 -0.01 28.25
N GLN A 228 4.46 0.61 27.14
CA GLN A 228 3.40 1.62 27.12
C GLN A 228 2.04 1.07 27.52
N LEU A 229 1.69 -0.15 27.08
CA LEU A 229 0.43 -0.80 27.43
C LEU A 229 0.28 -1.02 28.94
N ARG A 230 1.37 -1.38 29.65
CA ARG A 230 1.39 -1.55 31.10
C ARG A 230 1.10 -0.24 31.86
N LEU A 231 1.37 0.91 31.24
CA LEU A 231 1.13 2.24 31.85
C LEU A 231 -0.30 2.75 31.61
N VAL A 232 -1.10 2.07 30.77
CA VAL A 232 -2.48 2.48 30.50
C VAL A 232 -3.37 2.13 31.68
N THR A 233 -3.87 3.15 32.41
CA THR A 233 -4.83 2.98 33.47
C THR A 233 -6.26 3.03 32.94
N LYS A 234 -7.03 1.95 33.12
CA LYS A 234 -8.37 1.76 32.52
C LYS A 234 -9.46 2.62 33.16
N LYS A 235 -9.44 3.96 33.01
CA LYS A 235 -10.47 4.83 33.61
C LYS A 235 -11.20 5.79 32.68
N SER A 236 -10.87 5.82 31.36
CA SER A 236 -11.48 6.73 30.42
C SER A 236 -11.63 6.11 29.01
N ARG A 237 -12.48 6.72 28.17
CA ARG A 237 -12.62 6.33 26.76
C ARG A 237 -11.29 6.44 25.99
N ASP A 238 -10.49 7.46 26.29
CA ASP A 238 -9.18 7.67 25.69
C ASP A 238 -8.20 6.57 26.08
N ALA A 239 -8.24 6.10 27.33
CA ALA A 239 -7.44 4.96 27.79
C ALA A 239 -7.82 3.68 27.03
N TRP A 240 -9.11 3.43 26.79
CA TRP A 240 -9.57 2.28 26.01
C TRP A 240 -9.10 2.36 24.55
N ASN A 241 -9.21 3.53 23.90
CA ASN A 241 -8.71 3.73 22.53
C ASN A 241 -7.20 3.49 22.46
N LYS A 242 -6.43 4.01 23.43
CA LYS A 242 -4.98 3.81 23.53
C LYS A 242 -4.60 2.35 23.76
N GLU A 243 -5.33 1.64 24.65
CA GLU A 243 -5.13 0.20 24.88
C GLU A 243 -5.35 -0.59 23.60
N ARG A 244 -6.43 -0.30 22.86
CA ARG A 244 -6.74 -0.95 21.60
C ARG A 244 -5.66 -0.68 20.53
N ALA A 245 -5.24 0.57 20.37
CA ALA A 245 -4.20 0.93 19.43
C ALA A 245 -2.87 0.20 19.72
N LEU A 246 -2.48 0.15 21.01
CA LEU A 246 -1.26 -0.57 21.43
C LEU A 246 -1.40 -2.08 21.23
N SER A 247 -2.57 -2.67 21.50
CA SER A 247 -2.84 -4.09 21.26
C SER A 247 -2.75 -4.43 19.77
N ASN A 248 -3.34 -3.61 18.89
CA ASN A 248 -3.22 -3.77 17.44
C ASN A 248 -1.76 -3.67 16.96
N LYS A 249 -0.99 -2.73 17.54
CA LYS A 249 0.45 -2.57 17.26
C LYS A 249 1.25 -3.80 17.68
N ILE A 250 0.98 -4.35 18.87
CA ILE A 250 1.60 -5.58 19.37
C ILE A 250 1.27 -6.76 18.45
N GLU A 251 0.01 -6.91 18.07
CA GLU A 251 -0.46 -7.95 17.13
C GLU A 251 0.28 -7.87 15.80
N SER A 252 0.30 -6.70 15.20
CA SER A 252 0.94 -6.45 13.91
C SER A 252 2.44 -6.74 13.93
N LEU A 253 3.16 -6.29 14.98
CA LEU A 253 4.59 -6.56 15.15
C LEU A 253 4.87 -8.05 15.39
N THR A 254 4.02 -8.75 16.13
CA THR A 254 4.12 -10.19 16.35
C THR A 254 3.96 -10.96 15.03
N GLU A 255 3.05 -10.52 14.17
CA GLU A 255 2.90 -11.07 12.82
C GLU A 255 4.13 -10.80 11.93
N LEU A 256 4.71 -9.59 11.97
CA LEU A 256 5.92 -9.29 11.21
C LEU A 256 7.07 -10.23 11.57
N VAL A 257 7.31 -10.46 12.88
CA VAL A 257 8.34 -11.41 13.33
C VAL A 257 8.05 -12.82 12.81
N LEU A 258 6.79 -13.28 12.90
CA LEU A 258 6.38 -14.57 12.36
C LEU A 258 6.71 -14.70 10.87
N TYR A 259 6.33 -13.69 10.05
CA TYR A 259 6.60 -13.69 8.61
C TYR A 259 8.10 -13.67 8.28
N CYS A 260 8.89 -12.87 9.00
CA CYS A 260 10.34 -12.82 8.80
C CYS A 260 10.99 -14.16 9.14
N ARG A 261 10.61 -14.81 10.26
CA ARG A 261 11.10 -16.13 10.63
C ARG A 261 10.69 -17.22 9.63
N PHE A 262 9.43 -17.19 9.17
CA PHE A 262 8.99 -18.12 8.12
C PHE A 262 9.77 -17.92 6.82
N ALA A 263 10.07 -16.68 6.44
CA ALA A 263 10.90 -16.37 5.28
C ALA A 263 12.40 -16.77 5.46
N LEU A 264 12.83 -17.07 6.69
CA LEU A 264 14.14 -17.67 7.03
C LEU A 264 14.06 -19.19 7.20
N SER A 265 12.89 -19.80 7.00
CA SER A 265 12.59 -21.22 7.28
C SER A 265 12.66 -21.61 8.77
N GLU A 266 12.61 -20.64 9.67
CA GLU A 266 12.55 -20.78 11.13
C GLU A 266 11.10 -20.91 11.60
N TYR A 267 10.39 -21.90 11.07
CA TYR A 267 8.94 -22.04 11.26
C TYR A 267 8.53 -22.30 12.71
N GLU A 268 9.32 -23.11 13.42
CA GLU A 268 9.03 -23.46 14.82
C GLU A 268 9.24 -22.28 15.76
N GLU A 269 10.38 -21.62 15.63
CA GLU A 269 10.74 -20.43 16.41
C GLU A 269 9.71 -19.30 16.17
N GLY A 270 9.30 -19.11 14.92
CA GLY A 270 8.26 -18.16 14.56
C GLY A 270 6.92 -18.49 15.20
N ALA A 271 6.52 -19.77 15.17
CA ALA A 271 5.26 -20.23 15.76
C ALA A 271 5.26 -20.08 17.29
N GLN A 272 6.36 -20.43 17.96
CA GLN A 272 6.50 -20.27 19.42
C GLN A 272 6.49 -18.80 19.82
N PHE A 273 7.21 -17.93 19.08
CA PHE A 273 7.18 -16.49 19.30
C PHE A 273 5.75 -15.94 19.19
N PHE A 274 5.02 -16.36 18.15
CA PHE A 274 3.62 -15.95 17.95
C PHE A 274 2.73 -16.35 19.13
N LEU A 275 2.78 -17.61 19.58
CA LEU A 275 2.02 -18.10 20.74
C LEU A 275 2.31 -17.35 22.05
N GLN A 276 3.55 -16.88 22.20
CA GLN A 276 3.99 -16.15 23.41
C GLN A 276 3.56 -14.68 23.38
N HIS A 277 3.45 -14.07 22.18
CA HIS A 277 3.35 -12.62 22.05
C HIS A 277 2.03 -12.12 21.45
N ASP A 278 1.21 -13.01 20.85
CA ASP A 278 -0.09 -12.62 20.29
C ASP A 278 -1.03 -12.09 21.41
N PRO A 279 -1.56 -10.85 21.28
CA PRO A 279 -2.38 -10.21 22.30
C PRO A 279 -3.85 -10.63 22.26
N ALA A 280 -4.19 -11.66 21.46
CA ALA A 280 -5.57 -12.10 21.31
C ALA A 280 -6.23 -12.37 22.66
N SER A 281 -7.52 -12.06 22.77
CA SER A 281 -8.30 -12.18 24.01
C SER A 281 -8.50 -13.64 24.46
N SER A 282 -8.30 -14.60 23.56
CA SER A 282 -8.41 -16.03 23.88
C SER A 282 -7.33 -16.84 23.18
N ARG A 283 -6.88 -17.90 23.84
CA ARG A 283 -5.94 -18.88 23.27
C ARG A 283 -6.51 -19.60 22.05
N GLU A 284 -7.82 -19.74 21.97
CA GLU A 284 -8.52 -20.30 20.81
C GLU A 284 -8.24 -19.48 19.56
N VAL A 285 -8.36 -18.16 19.63
CA VAL A 285 -8.07 -17.23 18.50
C VAL A 285 -6.60 -17.29 18.13
N THR A 286 -5.68 -17.28 19.10
CA THR A 286 -4.24 -17.37 18.88
C THR A 286 -3.88 -18.67 18.11
N TYR A 287 -4.36 -19.83 18.58
CA TYR A 287 -4.10 -21.10 17.88
C TYR A 287 -4.73 -21.16 16.51
N PHE A 288 -5.97 -20.67 16.35
CA PHE A 288 -6.61 -20.59 15.04
C PHE A 288 -5.78 -19.78 14.03
N ARG A 289 -5.32 -18.61 14.44
CA ARG A 289 -4.48 -17.74 13.59
C ARG A 289 -3.15 -18.40 13.25
N LEU A 290 -2.47 -18.98 14.23
CA LEU A 290 -1.21 -19.69 13.99
C LEU A 290 -1.39 -20.87 13.02
N LEU A 291 -2.38 -21.73 13.25
CA LEU A 291 -2.63 -22.90 12.40
C LEU A 291 -3.00 -22.49 10.96
N LEU A 292 -3.71 -21.35 10.80
CA LEU A 292 -3.97 -20.80 9.47
C LEU A 292 -2.67 -20.35 8.77
N ARG A 293 -1.71 -19.74 9.50
CA ARG A 293 -0.41 -19.33 8.96
C ARG A 293 0.47 -20.56 8.59
N LEU A 294 0.51 -21.58 9.43
CA LEU A 294 1.22 -22.83 9.16
C LEU A 294 0.63 -23.58 7.96
N LEU A 295 -0.69 -23.57 7.81
CA LEU A 295 -1.36 -24.13 6.63
C LEU A 295 -0.91 -23.43 5.34
N ARG A 296 -0.93 -22.09 5.33
CA ARG A 296 -0.49 -21.28 4.19
C ARG A 296 0.99 -21.44 3.86
N ALA A 297 1.80 -21.76 4.88
CA ALA A 297 3.23 -22.05 4.73
C ALA A 297 3.54 -23.50 4.39
N ASP A 298 2.51 -24.35 4.16
CA ASP A 298 2.61 -25.79 3.88
C ASP A 298 3.40 -26.58 4.94
N GLN A 299 3.31 -26.18 6.22
CA GLN A 299 4.04 -26.79 7.33
C GLN A 299 3.18 -27.83 8.05
N LYS A 300 2.91 -28.97 7.40
CA LYS A 300 2.02 -30.04 7.88
C LYS A 300 2.41 -30.57 9.27
N ASP A 301 3.67 -30.96 9.45
CA ASP A 301 4.10 -31.62 10.69
C ASP A 301 4.07 -30.66 11.89
N LEU A 302 4.43 -29.40 11.67
CA LEU A 302 4.27 -28.33 12.66
C LEU A 302 2.79 -28.05 12.94
N TRP A 303 1.96 -28.01 11.90
CA TRP A 303 0.52 -27.83 12.03
C TRP A 303 -0.09 -28.88 12.96
N LEU A 304 0.19 -30.17 12.71
CA LEU A 304 -0.29 -31.29 13.56
C LEU A 304 0.22 -31.17 14.99
N ARG A 305 1.48 -30.82 15.18
CA ARG A 305 2.08 -30.68 16.51
C ARG A 305 1.43 -29.55 17.32
N PHE A 306 1.21 -28.38 16.74
CA PHE A 306 0.55 -27.25 17.40
C PHE A 306 -0.95 -27.49 17.60
N TYR A 307 -1.62 -28.19 16.68
CA TYR A 307 -3.00 -28.62 16.87
C TYR A 307 -3.11 -29.56 18.10
N GLN A 308 -2.25 -30.55 18.21
CA GLN A 308 -2.22 -31.45 19.37
C GLN A 308 -1.84 -30.73 20.66
N GLN A 309 -0.98 -29.73 20.59
CA GLN A 309 -0.65 -28.88 21.73
C GLN A 309 -1.86 -28.10 22.21
N ALA A 310 -2.65 -27.52 21.33
CA ALA A 310 -3.90 -26.83 21.68
C ALA A 310 -4.88 -27.78 22.40
N ILE A 311 -5.03 -29.02 21.91
CA ILE A 311 -5.87 -30.04 22.58
C ILE A 311 -5.34 -30.37 23.99
N ARG A 312 -4.03 -30.59 24.14
CA ARG A 312 -3.40 -30.89 25.45
C ARG A 312 -3.54 -29.74 26.46
N GLU A 313 -3.52 -28.49 25.97
CA GLU A 313 -3.75 -27.29 26.79
C GLU A 313 -5.24 -27.07 27.13
N GLY A 314 -6.14 -27.92 26.63
CA GLY A 314 -7.58 -27.78 26.83
C GLY A 314 -8.20 -26.59 26.09
N VAL A 315 -7.53 -26.09 25.05
CA VAL A 315 -8.04 -24.99 24.23
C VAL A 315 -9.18 -25.49 23.35
N PRO A 316 -10.37 -24.89 23.38
CA PRO A 316 -11.43 -25.24 22.45
C PRO A 316 -10.97 -24.96 21.02
N VAL A 317 -11.09 -25.96 20.14
CA VAL A 317 -10.72 -25.82 18.74
C VAL A 317 -11.97 -25.71 17.86
N ARG A 318 -11.90 -24.90 16.81
CA ARG A 318 -13.01 -24.73 15.87
C ARG A 318 -13.25 -25.97 15.04
N ASP A 319 -14.49 -26.20 14.63
CA ASP A 319 -14.88 -27.33 13.76
C ASP A 319 -14.06 -27.38 12.47
N SER A 320 -13.68 -26.21 11.90
CA SER A 320 -12.84 -26.15 10.71
C SER A 320 -11.46 -26.75 10.95
N LEU A 321 -10.83 -26.51 12.12
CA LEU A 321 -9.55 -27.10 12.49
C LEU A 321 -9.67 -28.62 12.73
N THR A 322 -10.77 -29.07 13.33
CA THR A 322 -11.05 -30.50 13.54
C THR A 322 -11.20 -31.22 12.20
N LYS A 323 -11.94 -30.64 11.25
CA LYS A 323 -12.08 -31.16 9.88
C LYS A 323 -10.74 -31.17 9.14
N ALA A 324 -9.93 -30.11 9.29
CA ALA A 324 -8.60 -30.06 8.71
C ALA A 324 -7.70 -31.19 9.25
N ASN A 325 -7.70 -31.42 10.56
CA ASN A 325 -6.96 -32.52 11.17
C ASN A 325 -7.41 -33.89 10.65
N GLN A 326 -8.72 -34.10 10.48
CA GLN A 326 -9.26 -35.31 9.90
C GLN A 326 -8.78 -35.48 8.45
N THR A 327 -8.88 -34.44 7.61
CA THR A 327 -8.39 -34.46 6.23
C THR A 327 -6.90 -34.83 6.17
N ILE A 328 -6.07 -34.24 7.05
CA ILE A 328 -4.63 -34.55 7.11
C ILE A 328 -4.41 -36.02 7.48
N THR A 329 -5.18 -36.53 8.44
CA THR A 329 -5.07 -37.91 8.91
C THR A 329 -5.45 -38.91 7.81
N GLU A 330 -6.52 -38.62 7.06
CA GLU A 330 -7.03 -39.50 6.00
C GLU A 330 -6.19 -39.43 4.71
N THR A 331 -5.72 -38.26 4.34
CA THR A 331 -5.07 -38.01 3.03
C THR A 331 -3.56 -37.82 3.10
N GLY A 332 -3.02 -37.55 4.28
CA GLY A 332 -1.62 -37.19 4.50
C GLY A 332 -1.25 -35.78 3.97
N ARG A 333 -2.25 -34.97 3.57
CA ARG A 333 -2.05 -33.63 2.97
C ARG A 333 -2.84 -32.57 3.73
N LEU A 334 -2.27 -31.35 3.75
CA LEU A 334 -2.98 -30.18 4.24
C LEU A 334 -4.19 -29.87 3.33
N PRO A 335 -5.34 -29.45 3.88
CA PRO A 335 -6.43 -28.94 3.06
C PRO A 335 -6.06 -27.60 2.41
N ALA A 336 -6.66 -27.25 1.29
CA ALA A 336 -6.39 -26.02 0.58
C ALA A 336 -6.86 -24.77 1.37
N TYR A 337 -7.85 -24.93 2.27
CA TYR A 337 -8.41 -23.87 3.13
C TYR A 337 -9.01 -24.46 4.41
N LEU A 338 -9.18 -23.62 5.44
CA LEU A 338 -9.84 -23.98 6.71
C LEU A 338 -11.32 -23.64 6.71
#